data_b7ab11c067a032db0e197563b086b02e
#
_entry.id   b7ab11c067a032db0e197563b086b02e
#
_cell.length_a   1.000
_cell.length_b   1.000
_cell.length_c   1.000
_cell.angle_alpha   90.00
_cell.angle_beta   90.00
_cell.angle_gamma   90.00
#
_symmetry.space_group_name_H-M   'P 1'
#
loop_
_entity.id
_entity.type
_entity.pdbx_description
1 polymer ?
#
loop_
_entity_poly.entity_id
_entity_poly.type
_entity_poly.pdbx_seq_one_letter_code
_entity_poly.pdbx_strand_id
1 'polypeptide(L)'
;MISHRTYRAIGKQWRNKLLLSLVFSFSQPFFLSAQTFSIDTISDTLFERIWEKSYKRNCTIPRSELRYLQIAHYNGKGEVIQGELICNKKISNDIIQIFKELYQQKYPIERMRLIDDYDADDERSMEANNTSCFNFRFIAGSTKLSNHSKGMAIDINPLYNPYVRRRSDGSLFVQPEKGRKYADRQKKIPYKIDKKDLCYRLFIQHGFTWGGSWSTHKDYQHFEK
;
A
#
# COMPACT_ATOMS: atom_id res chain seq x y z
N MET A 1 74.89 -32.55 -61.25
CA MET A 1 74.85 -31.08 -61.43
C MET A 1 73.56 -30.57 -60.84
N ILE A 2 73.53 -30.28 -59.56
CA ILE A 2 72.33 -29.84 -58.86
C ILE A 2 72.77 -28.71 -57.93
N SER A 3 72.17 -27.52 -58.18
CA SER A 3 72.44 -26.29 -57.48
C SER A 3 71.55 -26.21 -56.23
N HIS A 4 72.17 -26.03 -55.08
CA HIS A 4 71.50 -25.73 -53.85
C HIS A 4 71.16 -24.22 -53.72
N ARG A 5 69.88 -23.88 -53.59
CA ARG A 5 69.42 -22.54 -53.16
C ARG A 5 68.91 -22.60 -51.74
N THR A 6 69.63 -21.93 -50.87
CA THR A 6 69.30 -21.67 -49.48
C THR A 6 68.20 -20.59 -49.36
N TYR A 7 67.09 -20.88 -48.72
CA TYR A 7 66.15 -19.84 -48.36
C TYR A 7 66.34 -19.44 -46.90
N ARG A 8 66.57 -18.13 -46.72
CA ARG A 8 66.57 -17.47 -45.40
C ARG A 8 65.14 -17.30 -44.89
N ALA A 9 64.88 -17.78 -43.70
CA ALA A 9 63.63 -17.53 -42.95
C ALA A 9 63.77 -16.17 -42.25
N ILE A 10 62.81 -15.28 -42.52
CA ILE A 10 62.67 -14.00 -41.84
C ILE A 10 61.69 -14.23 -40.68
N GLY A 11 62.18 -14.18 -39.44
CA GLY A 11 61.33 -14.26 -38.22
C GLY A 11 60.55 -12.97 -38.03
N LYS A 12 59.24 -13.08 -38.03
CA LYS A 12 58.35 -12.02 -37.59
C LYS A 12 58.15 -12.13 -36.08
N GLN A 13 58.70 -11.17 -35.33
CA GLN A 13 58.43 -10.98 -33.92
C GLN A 13 57.02 -10.40 -33.76
N TRP A 14 56.11 -11.16 -33.18
CA TRP A 14 54.82 -10.69 -32.74
C TRP A 14 54.97 -10.08 -31.35
N ARG A 15 54.87 -8.75 -31.25
CA ARG A 15 54.80 -8.04 -29.97
C ARG A 15 53.35 -8.12 -29.50
N ASN A 16 53.09 -9.00 -28.50
CA ASN A 16 51.83 -9.04 -27.76
C ASN A 16 51.68 -7.75 -26.94
N LYS A 17 50.80 -6.87 -27.36
CA LYS A 17 50.30 -5.76 -26.55
C LYS A 17 49.18 -6.29 -25.68
N LEU A 18 49.48 -6.55 -24.39
CA LEU A 18 48.44 -6.75 -23.37
C LEU A 18 47.72 -5.40 -23.21
N LEU A 19 46.48 -5.31 -23.69
CA LEU A 19 45.52 -4.27 -23.30
C LEU A 19 44.94 -4.65 -21.95
N LEU A 20 45.44 -4.03 -20.87
CA LEU A 20 44.77 -4.04 -19.57
C LEU A 20 43.53 -3.15 -19.68
N SER A 21 42.36 -3.77 -19.84
CA SER A 21 41.09 -3.08 -19.67
C SER A 21 40.79 -2.92 -18.17
N LEU A 22 41.00 -1.72 -17.65
CA LEU A 22 40.52 -1.31 -16.33
C LEU A 22 38.99 -1.26 -16.36
N VAL A 23 38.35 -2.27 -15.83
CA VAL A 23 36.89 -2.23 -15.54
C VAL A 23 36.70 -1.37 -14.31
N PHE A 24 36.37 -0.11 -14.52
CA PHE A 24 35.86 0.74 -13.44
C PHE A 24 34.47 0.26 -13.06
N SER A 25 34.38 -0.54 -11.98
CA SER A 25 33.12 -0.88 -11.36
C SER A 25 32.60 0.36 -10.61
N PHE A 26 31.70 1.11 -11.24
CA PHE A 26 30.94 2.16 -10.57
C PHE A 26 29.97 1.48 -9.61
N SER A 27 30.37 1.29 -8.36
CA SER A 27 29.44 1.00 -7.28
C SER A 27 28.65 2.29 -7.00
N GLN A 28 27.46 2.38 -7.56
CA GLN A 28 26.51 3.41 -7.17
C GLN A 28 26.19 3.25 -5.68
N PRO A 29 26.28 4.31 -4.86
CA PRO A 29 25.86 4.22 -3.50
C PRO A 29 24.34 3.95 -3.49
N PHE A 30 23.95 2.77 -3.06
CA PHE A 30 22.57 2.49 -2.70
C PHE A 30 22.25 3.41 -1.50
N PHE A 31 21.60 4.53 -1.76
CA PHE A 31 20.92 5.27 -0.70
C PHE A 31 19.79 4.39 -0.20
N LEU A 32 20.05 3.63 0.85
CA LEU A 32 19.02 2.97 1.61
C LEU A 32 18.17 4.09 2.23
N SER A 33 17.06 4.43 1.58
CA SER A 33 16.08 5.34 2.17
C SER A 33 15.71 4.76 3.54
N ALA A 34 15.97 5.52 4.61
CA ALA A 34 15.62 5.09 5.95
C ALA A 34 14.11 4.80 5.99
N GLN A 35 13.78 3.54 6.29
CA GLN A 35 12.39 3.10 6.41
C GLN A 35 11.78 3.84 7.59
N THR A 36 10.80 4.71 7.31
CA THR A 36 10.25 5.60 8.33
C THR A 36 8.89 5.14 8.81
N PHE A 37 8.72 5.26 10.13
CA PHE A 37 7.42 5.22 10.81
C PHE A 37 7.30 6.52 11.58
N SER A 38 6.52 7.47 11.06
CA SER A 38 6.32 8.75 11.71
C SER A 38 4.84 9.09 11.88
N ILE A 39 4.57 9.96 12.85
CA ILE A 39 3.27 10.59 13.07
C ILE A 39 3.52 12.09 13.12
N ASP A 40 2.97 12.79 12.16
CA ASP A 40 3.15 14.22 12.01
C ASP A 40 1.80 14.95 11.99
N THR A 41 1.82 16.24 12.25
CA THR A 41 0.66 17.11 12.01
C THR A 41 0.48 17.33 10.50
N ILE A 42 -0.72 17.73 10.09
CA ILE A 42 -0.97 18.08 8.69
C ILE A 42 -0.29 19.42 8.39
N SER A 43 0.77 19.45 7.58
CA SER A 43 1.43 20.67 7.12
C SER A 43 0.56 21.45 6.13
N ASP A 44 0.88 22.73 5.87
CA ASP A 44 0.13 23.52 4.90
C ASP A 44 0.21 22.93 3.50
N THR A 45 1.38 22.52 3.06
CA THR A 45 1.57 21.84 1.76
C THR A 45 0.75 20.54 1.65
N LEU A 46 0.71 19.74 2.72
CA LEU A 46 -0.12 18.54 2.72
C LEU A 46 -1.60 18.90 2.72
N PHE A 47 -1.99 19.95 3.47
CA PHE A 47 -3.37 20.41 3.49
C PHE A 47 -3.86 20.88 2.11
N GLU A 48 -3.03 21.61 1.37
CA GLU A 48 -3.31 21.99 -0.02
C GLU A 48 -3.53 20.77 -0.93
N ARG A 49 -2.75 19.69 -0.75
CA ARG A 49 -2.88 18.45 -1.52
C ARG A 49 -4.24 17.76 -1.31
N ILE A 50 -4.80 17.82 -0.10
CA ILE A 50 -6.04 17.14 0.27
C ILE A 50 -7.28 18.04 0.23
N TRP A 51 -7.08 19.37 0.09
CA TRP A 51 -8.17 20.34 0.08
C TRP A 51 -9.09 20.15 -1.12
N GLU A 52 -10.40 20.19 -0.86
CA GLU A 52 -11.49 19.93 -1.83
C GLU A 52 -11.51 18.50 -2.39
N LYS A 53 -10.61 17.64 -1.97
CA LYS A 53 -10.61 16.21 -2.29
C LYS A 53 -11.13 15.41 -1.09
N SER A 54 -10.24 14.76 -0.34
CA SER A 54 -10.64 14.06 0.89
C SER A 54 -11.05 15.01 2.02
N TYR A 55 -10.48 16.21 2.09
CA TYR A 55 -10.88 17.25 3.04
C TYR A 55 -11.77 18.29 2.34
N LYS A 56 -13.09 18.00 2.27
CA LYS A 56 -14.07 18.83 1.56
C LYS A 56 -14.35 20.15 2.30
N ARG A 57 -14.86 21.17 1.58
CA ARG A 57 -15.21 22.50 2.15
C ARG A 57 -16.14 22.41 3.35
N ASN A 58 -17.05 21.46 3.35
CA ASN A 58 -18.01 21.20 4.44
C ASN A 58 -17.49 20.18 5.46
N CYS A 59 -16.20 19.87 5.47
CA CYS A 59 -15.61 18.98 6.46
C CYS A 59 -15.74 19.58 7.86
N THR A 60 -16.33 18.82 8.77
CA THR A 60 -16.56 19.23 10.15
C THR A 60 -15.45 18.78 11.10
N ILE A 61 -14.46 18.04 10.59
CA ILE A 61 -13.34 17.55 11.41
C ILE A 61 -12.22 18.61 11.38
N PRO A 62 -11.81 19.17 12.51
CA PRO A 62 -10.71 20.10 12.53
C PRO A 62 -9.41 19.46 12.03
N ARG A 63 -8.63 20.18 11.22
CA ARG A 63 -7.31 19.76 10.76
C ARG A 63 -6.41 19.29 11.92
N SER A 64 -6.49 19.94 13.07
CA SER A 64 -5.74 19.61 14.29
C SER A 64 -6.07 18.25 14.89
N GLU A 65 -7.22 17.64 14.53
CA GLU A 65 -7.59 16.28 14.92
C GLU A 65 -6.96 15.21 14.04
N LEU A 66 -6.41 15.57 12.89
CA LEU A 66 -5.82 14.65 11.93
C LEU A 66 -4.30 14.57 12.11
N ARG A 67 -3.76 13.39 11.75
CA ARG A 67 -2.32 13.11 11.71
C ARG A 67 -1.96 12.50 10.36
N TYR A 68 -0.81 12.91 9.84
CA TYR A 68 -0.17 12.29 8.69
C TYR A 68 0.80 11.23 9.19
N LEU A 69 0.69 10.04 8.65
CA LEU A 69 1.52 8.90 8.99
C LEU A 69 2.35 8.50 7.78
N GLN A 70 3.65 8.33 7.99
CA GLN A 70 4.52 7.64 7.04
C GLN A 70 4.79 6.23 7.56
N ILE A 71 4.59 5.23 6.73
CA ILE A 71 4.56 3.82 7.13
C ILE A 71 5.30 2.98 6.09
N ALA A 72 6.44 2.40 6.47
CA ALA A 72 7.09 1.40 5.63
C ALA A 72 6.27 0.10 5.64
N HIS A 73 6.08 -0.51 4.48
CA HIS A 73 5.37 -1.78 4.35
C HIS A 73 5.96 -2.65 3.24
N TYR A 74 5.74 -3.94 3.31
CA TYR A 74 6.04 -4.86 2.21
C TYR A 74 4.86 -4.91 1.25
N ASN A 75 5.13 -4.86 -0.07
CA ASN A 75 4.12 -5.16 -1.08
C ASN A 75 4.03 -6.67 -1.36
N GLY A 76 3.16 -7.08 -2.26
CA GLY A 76 2.97 -8.49 -2.63
C GLY A 76 4.15 -9.14 -3.33
N LYS A 77 5.16 -8.35 -3.74
CA LYS A 77 6.42 -8.85 -4.31
C LYS A 77 7.52 -8.99 -3.26
N GLY A 78 7.25 -8.61 -2.01
CA GLY A 78 8.25 -8.57 -0.95
C GLY A 78 9.18 -7.36 -1.00
N GLU A 79 8.84 -6.33 -1.79
CA GLU A 79 9.56 -5.07 -1.85
C GLU A 79 9.09 -4.15 -0.73
N VAL A 80 10.02 -3.40 -0.13
CA VAL A 80 9.69 -2.39 0.89
C VAL A 80 9.29 -1.09 0.19
N ILE A 81 8.10 -0.62 0.53
CA ILE A 81 7.51 0.62 0.01
C ILE A 81 7.26 1.57 1.17
N GLN A 82 7.51 2.87 0.95
CA GLN A 82 7.10 3.91 1.87
C GLN A 82 5.67 4.32 1.54
N GLY A 83 4.74 4.02 2.44
CA GLY A 83 3.34 4.38 2.35
C GLY A 83 3.00 5.62 3.18
N GLU A 84 1.80 6.14 2.97
CA GLU A 84 1.27 7.32 3.66
C GLU A 84 -0.23 7.17 3.95
N LEU A 85 -0.64 7.63 5.15
CA LEU A 85 -2.03 7.66 5.59
C LEU A 85 -2.34 8.99 6.29
N ILE A 86 -3.61 9.38 6.27
CA ILE A 86 -4.13 10.38 7.19
C ILE A 86 -5.20 9.71 8.06
N CYS A 87 -5.08 9.84 9.38
CA CYS A 87 -6.06 9.31 10.34
C CYS A 87 -6.31 10.29 11.48
N ASN A 88 -7.29 9.99 12.34
CA ASN A 88 -7.50 10.78 13.55
C ASN A 88 -6.36 10.58 14.55
N LYS A 89 -5.98 11.64 15.27
CA LYS A 89 -4.96 11.59 16.33
C LYS A 89 -5.23 10.54 17.40
N LYS A 90 -6.51 10.20 17.63
CA LYS A 90 -6.93 9.22 18.64
C LYS A 90 -6.46 7.79 18.34
N ILE A 91 -6.32 7.45 17.05
CA ILE A 91 -5.92 6.09 16.62
C ILE A 91 -4.53 6.04 15.99
N SER A 92 -3.86 7.19 15.82
CA SER A 92 -2.59 7.27 15.09
C SER A 92 -1.49 6.40 15.69
N ASN A 93 -1.38 6.35 17.02
CA ASN A 93 -0.40 5.50 17.72
C ASN A 93 -0.72 4.01 17.53
N ASP A 94 -1.99 3.62 17.63
CA ASP A 94 -2.40 2.22 17.39
C ASP A 94 -2.05 1.79 15.96
N ILE A 95 -2.38 2.64 14.98
CA ILE A 95 -2.07 2.38 13.55
C ILE A 95 -0.56 2.16 13.36
N ILE A 96 0.29 3.06 13.88
CA ILE A 96 1.75 2.90 13.76
C ILE A 96 2.24 1.61 14.41
N GLN A 97 1.74 1.24 15.59
CA GLN A 97 2.15 0.01 16.26
C GLN A 97 1.73 -1.23 15.47
N ILE A 98 0.48 -1.27 15.00
CA ILE A 98 -0.04 -2.36 14.16
C ILE A 98 0.83 -2.52 12.90
N PHE A 99 1.10 -1.43 12.18
CA PHE A 99 1.88 -1.52 10.95
C PHE A 99 3.37 -1.84 11.17
N LYS A 100 3.96 -1.43 12.31
CA LYS A 100 5.30 -1.89 12.70
C LYS A 100 5.35 -3.40 12.87
N GLU A 101 4.35 -3.98 13.55
CA GLU A 101 4.26 -5.43 13.73
C GLU A 101 4.02 -6.14 12.39
N LEU A 102 3.09 -5.66 11.56
CA LEU A 102 2.87 -6.18 10.20
C LEU A 102 4.14 -6.13 9.36
N TYR A 103 4.92 -5.04 9.47
CA TYR A 103 6.19 -4.89 8.78
C TYR A 103 7.23 -5.92 9.26
N GLN A 104 7.38 -6.12 10.58
CA GLN A 104 8.30 -7.12 11.15
C GLN A 104 7.98 -8.53 10.65
N GLN A 105 6.70 -8.85 10.50
CA GLN A 105 6.22 -10.14 9.99
C GLN A 105 6.16 -10.20 8.45
N LYS A 106 6.65 -9.17 7.75
CA LYS A 106 6.60 -9.04 6.28
C LYS A 106 5.19 -9.25 5.70
N TYR A 107 4.18 -8.83 6.46
CA TYR A 107 2.79 -8.93 6.01
C TYR A 107 2.57 -8.03 4.79
N PRO A 108 1.99 -8.55 3.70
CA PRO A 108 1.90 -7.79 2.46
C PRO A 108 0.74 -6.79 2.49
N ILE A 109 1.07 -5.52 2.33
CA ILE A 109 0.13 -4.43 2.02
C ILE A 109 0.47 -3.97 0.60
N GLU A 110 -0.42 -4.18 -0.35
CA GLU A 110 -0.10 -3.95 -1.76
C GLU A 110 0.24 -2.48 -2.03
N ARG A 111 -0.57 -1.57 -1.47
CA ARG A 111 -0.42 -0.13 -1.68
C ARG A 111 -0.97 0.64 -0.49
N MET A 112 -0.35 1.77 -0.18
CA MET A 112 -0.77 2.67 0.87
C MET A 112 -0.47 4.12 0.45
N ARG A 113 -1.45 4.77 -0.17
CA ARG A 113 -1.38 6.13 -0.70
C ARG A 113 -2.56 6.93 -0.17
N LEU A 114 -2.43 8.25 -0.08
CA LEU A 114 -3.59 9.09 0.21
C LEU A 114 -4.66 8.86 -0.86
N ILE A 115 -5.91 8.82 -0.43
CA ILE A 115 -7.05 8.64 -1.36
C ILE A 115 -7.14 9.79 -2.35
N ASP A 116 -6.52 10.91 -2.05
CA ASP A 116 -6.41 12.12 -2.87
C ASP A 116 -5.66 11.87 -4.19
N ASP A 117 -4.77 10.88 -4.24
CA ASP A 117 -4.11 10.41 -5.47
C ASP A 117 -5.09 9.70 -6.43
N TYR A 118 -6.29 9.39 -5.93
CA TYR A 118 -7.42 8.82 -6.68
C TYR A 118 -8.59 9.81 -6.77
N ASP A 119 -8.33 11.12 -6.59
CA ASP A 119 -9.33 12.19 -6.56
C ASP A 119 -10.41 12.00 -5.47
N ALA A 120 -10.03 11.38 -4.35
CA ALA A 120 -10.91 10.98 -3.25
C ALA A 120 -12.07 10.06 -3.67
N ASP A 121 -11.91 9.33 -4.78
CA ASP A 121 -12.85 8.33 -5.27
C ASP A 121 -12.56 6.96 -4.63
N ASP A 122 -13.49 6.49 -3.79
CA ASP A 122 -13.35 5.23 -3.05
C ASP A 122 -13.24 4.04 -4.02
N GLU A 123 -14.05 3.99 -5.10
CA GLU A 123 -14.03 2.86 -6.03
C GLU A 123 -12.67 2.74 -6.74
N ARG A 124 -12.16 3.84 -7.28
CA ARG A 124 -10.84 3.89 -7.93
C ARG A 124 -9.71 3.48 -6.97
N SER A 125 -9.77 3.97 -5.72
CA SER A 125 -8.80 3.63 -4.68
C SER A 125 -8.84 2.14 -4.34
N MET A 126 -10.04 1.59 -4.11
CA MET A 126 -10.24 0.17 -3.80
C MET A 126 -9.86 -0.75 -4.95
N GLU A 127 -10.19 -0.39 -6.19
CA GLU A 127 -9.78 -1.15 -7.39
C GLU A 127 -8.27 -1.22 -7.56
N ALA A 128 -7.54 -0.16 -7.14
CA ALA A 128 -6.09 -0.14 -7.12
C ALA A 128 -5.49 -0.91 -5.93
N ASN A 129 -6.31 -1.58 -5.13
CA ASN A 129 -5.94 -2.27 -3.89
C ASN A 129 -5.20 -1.35 -2.90
N ASN A 130 -5.66 -0.11 -2.78
CA ASN A 130 -5.04 0.92 -1.96
C ASN A 130 -5.61 0.92 -0.53
N THR A 131 -4.77 0.62 0.43
CA THR A 131 -5.07 0.80 1.86
C THR A 131 -5.21 2.28 2.16
N SER A 132 -6.34 2.70 2.76
CA SER A 132 -6.69 4.11 2.99
C SER A 132 -7.46 4.29 4.30
N CYS A 133 -7.47 5.52 4.82
CA CYS A 133 -8.14 5.83 6.08
C CYS A 133 -9.06 7.05 5.95
N PHE A 134 -8.55 8.27 6.00
CA PHE A 134 -9.37 9.49 5.98
C PHE A 134 -9.92 9.80 4.60
N ASN A 135 -11.26 9.95 4.52
CA ASN A 135 -11.99 10.48 3.37
C ASN A 135 -13.32 11.06 3.86
N PHE A 136 -13.50 12.39 3.82
CA PHE A 136 -14.72 13.03 4.31
C PHE A 136 -15.87 12.81 3.33
N ARG A 137 -16.81 11.94 3.70
CA ARG A 137 -18.00 11.59 2.93
C ARG A 137 -19.11 11.03 3.80
N PHE A 138 -20.32 11.10 3.29
CA PHE A 138 -21.45 10.40 3.89
C PHE A 138 -21.46 8.92 3.49
N ILE A 139 -22.09 8.09 4.32
CA ILE A 139 -22.41 6.71 3.93
C ILE A 139 -23.40 6.76 2.76
N ALA A 140 -23.16 5.95 1.73
CA ALA A 140 -23.98 5.94 0.52
C ALA A 140 -25.49 5.75 0.85
N GLY A 141 -26.33 6.67 0.35
CA GLY A 141 -27.78 6.68 0.61
C GLY A 141 -28.18 7.11 2.04
N SER A 142 -27.28 7.79 2.78
CA SER A 142 -27.51 8.22 4.16
C SER A 142 -27.02 9.65 4.40
N THR A 143 -27.58 10.29 5.44
CA THR A 143 -27.08 11.56 5.98
C THR A 143 -26.03 11.36 7.08
N LYS A 144 -25.69 10.13 7.41
CA LYS A 144 -24.66 9.81 8.41
C LYS A 144 -23.26 9.88 7.79
N LEU A 145 -22.34 10.50 8.51
CA LEU A 145 -20.93 10.50 8.14
C LEU A 145 -20.34 9.09 8.28
N SER A 146 -19.55 8.68 7.31
CA SER A 146 -18.70 7.50 7.41
C SER A 146 -17.68 7.67 8.55
N ASN A 147 -17.21 6.60 9.17
CA ASN A 147 -16.11 6.64 10.12
C ASN A 147 -14.77 7.02 9.44
N HIS A 148 -14.63 6.77 8.13
CA HIS A 148 -13.55 7.36 7.33
C HIS A 148 -13.55 8.89 7.35
N SER A 149 -14.72 9.53 7.38
CA SER A 149 -14.84 10.99 7.49
C SER A 149 -14.24 11.55 8.77
N LYS A 150 -14.22 10.74 9.83
CA LYS A 150 -13.63 11.11 11.13
C LYS A 150 -12.16 10.69 11.22
N GLY A 151 -11.62 9.99 10.23
CA GLY A 151 -10.31 9.34 10.27
C GLY A 151 -10.24 8.20 11.30
N MET A 152 -11.38 7.57 11.64
CA MET A 152 -11.52 6.53 12.66
C MET A 152 -11.72 5.14 12.07
N ALA A 153 -11.63 5.01 10.74
CA ALA A 153 -11.72 3.74 10.03
C ALA A 153 -10.58 3.62 9.02
N ILE A 154 -10.15 2.40 8.75
CA ILE A 154 -9.11 2.07 7.78
C ILE A 154 -9.53 0.84 6.98
N ASP A 155 -9.31 0.89 5.67
CA ASP A 155 -9.51 -0.21 4.75
C ASP A 155 -8.17 -0.82 4.34
N ILE A 156 -8.02 -2.13 4.50
CA ILE A 156 -6.79 -2.88 4.25
C ILE A 156 -6.96 -3.81 3.03
N ASN A 157 -6.09 -3.64 2.01
CA ASN A 157 -6.08 -4.47 0.79
C ASN A 157 -7.50 -4.66 0.20
N PRO A 158 -8.22 -3.58 -0.14
CA PRO A 158 -9.65 -3.59 -0.39
C PRO A 158 -10.09 -4.42 -1.60
N LEU A 159 -9.29 -4.49 -2.66
CA LEU A 159 -9.63 -5.28 -3.85
C LEU A 159 -9.87 -6.76 -3.50
N TYR A 160 -9.06 -7.32 -2.61
CA TYR A 160 -9.13 -8.72 -2.19
C TYR A 160 -10.03 -8.95 -0.98
N ASN A 161 -10.47 -7.88 -0.32
CA ASN A 161 -11.31 -7.90 0.86
C ASN A 161 -12.55 -7.02 0.67
N PRO A 162 -13.40 -7.30 -0.35
CA PRO A 162 -14.45 -6.39 -0.74
C PRO A 162 -15.54 -6.25 0.31
N TYR A 163 -16.26 -5.13 0.25
CA TYR A 163 -17.57 -4.98 0.84
C TYR A 163 -18.58 -5.86 0.09
N VAL A 164 -19.44 -6.57 0.82
CA VAL A 164 -20.42 -7.49 0.23
C VAL A 164 -21.77 -7.34 0.93
N ARG A 165 -22.82 -7.11 0.17
CA ARG A 165 -24.19 -7.03 0.65
C ARG A 165 -25.15 -7.75 -0.28
N ARG A 166 -26.10 -8.53 0.27
CA ARG A 166 -27.20 -9.08 -0.50
C ARG A 166 -28.28 -8.02 -0.67
N ARG A 167 -28.74 -7.80 -1.89
CA ARG A 167 -29.86 -6.91 -2.22
C ARG A 167 -31.19 -7.60 -1.97
N SER A 168 -32.28 -6.83 -1.95
CA SER A 168 -33.65 -7.36 -1.77
C SER A 168 -34.07 -8.34 -2.89
N ASP A 169 -33.54 -8.18 -4.09
CA ASP A 169 -33.75 -9.08 -5.23
C ASP A 169 -32.90 -10.36 -5.18
N GLY A 170 -32.15 -10.57 -4.09
CA GLY A 170 -31.25 -11.71 -3.91
C GLY A 170 -29.89 -11.55 -4.56
N SER A 171 -29.67 -10.54 -5.43
CA SER A 171 -28.37 -10.30 -6.05
C SER A 171 -27.32 -9.83 -5.05
N LEU A 172 -26.05 -10.05 -5.39
CA LEU A 172 -24.93 -9.63 -4.56
C LEU A 172 -24.39 -8.28 -5.03
N PHE A 173 -24.41 -7.29 -4.15
CA PHE A 173 -23.66 -6.05 -4.33
C PHE A 173 -22.26 -6.26 -3.78
N VAL A 174 -21.24 -5.89 -4.56
CA VAL A 174 -19.82 -6.01 -4.19
C VAL A 174 -19.13 -4.70 -4.51
N GLN A 175 -18.29 -4.23 -3.61
CA GLN A 175 -17.49 -3.03 -3.80
C GLN A 175 -16.06 -3.24 -3.25
N PRO A 176 -15.01 -2.99 -4.07
CA PRO A 176 -15.09 -2.56 -5.46
C PRO A 176 -15.66 -3.66 -6.38
N GLU A 177 -16.25 -3.27 -7.52
CA GLU A 177 -16.84 -4.24 -8.44
C GLU A 177 -15.81 -5.26 -8.96
N LYS A 178 -14.57 -4.83 -9.21
CA LYS A 178 -13.46 -5.73 -9.60
C LYS A 178 -13.12 -6.76 -8.52
N GLY A 179 -13.52 -6.50 -7.26
CA GLY A 179 -13.38 -7.42 -6.13
C GLY A 179 -14.39 -8.57 -6.12
N ARG A 180 -15.41 -8.58 -7.00
CA ARG A 180 -16.51 -9.57 -7.04
C ARG A 180 -16.01 -11.02 -7.03
N LYS A 181 -14.94 -11.33 -7.73
CA LYS A 181 -14.32 -12.67 -7.76
C LYS A 181 -13.78 -13.13 -6.40
N TYR A 182 -13.58 -12.20 -5.46
CA TYR A 182 -13.08 -12.45 -4.11
C TYR A 182 -14.18 -12.41 -3.03
N ALA A 183 -15.44 -12.22 -3.44
CA ALA A 183 -16.59 -12.24 -2.53
C ALA A 183 -16.85 -13.63 -1.91
N ASP A 184 -16.50 -14.70 -2.65
CA ASP A 184 -16.56 -16.07 -2.13
C ASP A 184 -15.36 -16.35 -1.23
N ARG A 185 -15.57 -16.20 0.10
CA ARG A 185 -14.50 -16.32 1.10
C ARG A 185 -14.08 -17.76 1.41
N GLN A 186 -14.70 -18.77 0.80
CA GLN A 186 -14.28 -20.17 0.92
C GLN A 186 -13.06 -20.45 0.04
N LYS A 187 -12.88 -19.68 -1.03
CA LYS A 187 -11.74 -19.79 -1.96
C LYS A 187 -10.43 -19.31 -1.34
N LYS A 188 -9.31 -19.78 -1.89
CA LYS A 188 -7.99 -19.22 -1.62
C LYS A 188 -7.91 -17.85 -2.31
N ILE A 189 -7.71 -16.80 -1.50
CA ILE A 189 -7.67 -15.41 -1.96
C ILE A 189 -6.34 -14.81 -1.50
N PRO A 190 -5.57 -14.16 -2.38
CA PRO A 190 -4.40 -13.37 -1.97
C PRO A 190 -4.83 -12.28 -0.96
N TYR A 191 -3.98 -11.95 -0.01
CA TYR A 191 -4.22 -10.90 1.00
C TYR A 191 -5.54 -11.05 1.79
N LYS A 192 -6.09 -12.27 1.87
CA LYS A 192 -7.36 -12.53 2.53
C LYS A 192 -7.29 -12.20 4.02
N ILE A 193 -8.16 -11.31 4.46
CA ILE A 193 -8.37 -11.04 5.88
C ILE A 193 -9.52 -11.91 6.38
N ASP A 194 -9.27 -12.71 7.41
CA ASP A 194 -10.27 -13.47 8.18
C ASP A 194 -9.84 -13.53 9.65
N LYS A 195 -10.63 -14.18 10.50
CA LYS A 195 -10.37 -14.23 11.96
C LYS A 195 -9.06 -14.91 12.36
N LYS A 196 -8.39 -15.64 11.45
CA LYS A 196 -7.08 -16.27 11.68
C LYS A 196 -5.92 -15.42 11.17
N ASP A 197 -6.23 -14.40 10.37
CA ASP A 197 -5.25 -13.51 9.75
C ASP A 197 -4.52 -12.65 10.79
N LEU A 198 -3.24 -12.37 10.56
CA LEU A 198 -2.42 -11.56 11.45
C LEU A 198 -2.95 -10.13 11.57
N CYS A 199 -3.32 -9.51 10.44
CA CYS A 199 -3.85 -8.15 10.41
C CYS A 199 -5.12 -8.06 11.25
N TYR A 200 -6.06 -8.98 11.07
CA TYR A 200 -7.28 -9.04 11.91
C TYR A 200 -6.93 -9.09 13.41
N ARG A 201 -6.04 -10.00 13.82
CA ARG A 201 -5.70 -10.17 15.25
C ARG A 201 -5.10 -8.91 15.85
N LEU A 202 -4.20 -8.25 15.14
CA LEU A 202 -3.55 -7.02 15.61
C LEU A 202 -4.56 -5.89 15.76
N PHE A 203 -5.43 -5.67 14.75
CA PHE A 203 -6.46 -4.64 14.86
C PHE A 203 -7.42 -4.88 16.03
N ILE A 204 -7.89 -6.13 16.23
CA ILE A 204 -8.75 -6.47 17.37
C ILE A 204 -8.03 -6.27 18.71
N GLN A 205 -6.76 -6.65 18.81
CA GLN A 205 -5.94 -6.45 20.02
C GLN A 205 -5.80 -4.95 20.36
N HIS A 206 -5.76 -4.08 19.37
CA HIS A 206 -5.74 -2.63 19.53
C HIS A 206 -7.15 -2.00 19.70
N GLY A 207 -8.18 -2.81 19.88
CA GLY A 207 -9.55 -2.36 20.20
C GLY A 207 -10.37 -1.89 19.00
N PHE A 208 -9.97 -2.22 17.77
CA PHE A 208 -10.79 -2.00 16.58
C PHE A 208 -11.86 -3.09 16.45
N THR A 209 -12.95 -2.74 15.80
CA THR A 209 -13.95 -3.70 15.31
C THR A 209 -13.73 -3.96 13.82
N TRP A 210 -14.16 -5.12 13.34
CA TRP A 210 -13.99 -5.54 11.96
C TRP A 210 -15.32 -5.65 11.22
N GLY A 211 -15.46 -5.01 10.06
CA GLY A 211 -16.66 -5.03 9.24
C GLY A 211 -17.02 -6.42 8.70
N GLY A 212 -16.05 -7.33 8.55
CA GLY A 212 -16.31 -8.72 8.20
C GLY A 212 -17.09 -9.50 9.26
N SER A 213 -17.22 -8.97 10.49
CA SER A 213 -18.04 -9.55 11.56
C SER A 213 -19.49 -9.05 11.56
N TRP A 214 -19.85 -8.00 10.80
CA TRP A 214 -21.20 -7.44 10.79
C TRP A 214 -22.24 -8.46 10.30
N SER A 215 -23.48 -8.36 10.73
CA SER A 215 -24.53 -9.36 10.45
C SER A 215 -25.24 -9.13 9.11
N THR A 216 -25.61 -7.89 8.81
CA THR A 216 -26.45 -7.53 7.65
C THR A 216 -25.70 -7.43 6.33
N HIS A 217 -24.41 -7.15 6.40
CA HIS A 217 -23.47 -7.06 5.29
C HIS A 217 -22.08 -7.39 5.82
N LYS A 218 -21.13 -7.55 4.93
CA LYS A 218 -19.73 -7.83 5.27
C LYS A 218 -18.84 -6.80 4.62
N ASP A 219 -17.95 -6.21 5.40
CA ASP A 219 -16.91 -5.34 4.90
C ASP A 219 -15.55 -5.90 5.32
N TYR A 220 -14.99 -6.74 4.45
CA TYR A 220 -13.81 -7.52 4.82
C TYR A 220 -12.54 -6.70 4.89
N GLN A 221 -12.49 -5.52 4.25
CA GLN A 221 -11.37 -4.59 4.30
C GLN A 221 -11.37 -3.73 5.57
N HIS A 222 -12.55 -3.47 6.15
CA HIS A 222 -12.84 -2.37 7.05
C HIS A 222 -12.55 -2.68 8.52
N PHE A 223 -11.75 -1.83 9.15
CA PHE A 223 -11.55 -1.77 10.60
C PHE A 223 -11.88 -0.38 11.13
N GLU A 224 -12.59 -0.29 12.26
CA GLU A 224 -12.98 0.99 12.87
C GLU A 224 -12.92 0.95 14.41
N LYS A 225 -12.67 2.15 15.02
CA LYS A 225 -12.56 2.30 16.47
C LYS A 225 -13.32 3.52 16.99
#